data_ae736261430171ca9249904c9d564f7b
#
_entry.id   ae736261430171ca9249904c9d564f7b
#
_cell.length_a   1.000
_cell.length_b   1.000
_cell.length_c   1.000
_cell.angle_alpha   90.00
_cell.angle_beta   90.00
_cell.angle_gamma   90.00
#
_symmetry.space_group_name_H-M   'P 1'
#
loop_
_entity.id
_entity.type
_entity.pdbx_description
1 polymer ?
#
loop_
_entity_poly.entity_id
_entity_poly.type
_entity_poly.pdbx_seq_one_letter_code
_entity_poly.pdbx_strand_id
1 'polypeptide(L)'
;VYIQSYKQYVDDLKCFMDKIVTRRSTSDNYILFAHSMGGAIGAMFLEMYPQYFKRAVLSSPLMKMKFKNLPYGIIYVVIKLAVLFGLEKEYAPGQYAFDGINIFEKSSSMSRKRYNYMFEARKCHRSFQTYGGTYAWTKASVMATRYIIRHAKNVKIPVLLCQAGCDSLVDSKGQNIFSKKSQNTTLKRFTYSKHEIFNATGSI
;
A
#
# COMPACT_ATOMS: atom_id res chain seq x y z
N VAL A 1 -11.76 0.54 7.63
CA VAL A 1 -11.69 1.17 6.29
C VAL A 1 -12.59 0.42 5.32
N TYR A 2 -13.47 1.12 4.61
CA TYR A 2 -14.38 0.58 3.59
C TYR A 2 -14.12 1.26 2.25
N ILE A 3 -13.99 0.48 1.18
CA ILE A 3 -13.95 0.95 -0.20
C ILE A 3 -14.37 -0.18 -1.14
N GLN A 4 -15.02 0.15 -2.23
CA GLN A 4 -15.47 -0.83 -3.22
C GLN A 4 -14.42 -1.16 -4.27
N SER A 5 -13.57 -0.18 -4.62
CA SER A 5 -12.53 -0.33 -5.64
C SER A 5 -11.37 0.64 -5.37
N TYR A 6 -10.14 0.19 -5.61
CA TYR A 6 -8.95 1.06 -5.61
C TYR A 6 -8.99 2.12 -6.71
N LYS A 7 -9.81 1.92 -7.73
CA LYS A 7 -10.01 2.97 -8.74
C LYS A 7 -10.52 4.28 -8.11
N GLN A 8 -11.33 4.22 -7.04
CA GLN A 8 -11.78 5.42 -6.33
C GLN A 8 -10.59 6.21 -5.77
N TYR A 9 -9.62 5.54 -5.13
CA TYR A 9 -8.39 6.20 -4.66
C TYR A 9 -7.54 6.77 -5.81
N VAL A 10 -7.49 6.07 -6.94
CA VAL A 10 -6.77 6.54 -8.13
C VAL A 10 -7.45 7.77 -8.73
N ASP A 11 -8.78 7.79 -8.77
CA ASP A 11 -9.56 8.93 -9.26
C ASP A 11 -9.41 10.14 -8.32
N ASP A 12 -9.40 9.92 -6.99
CA ASP A 12 -9.14 10.96 -6.00
C ASP A 12 -7.73 11.57 -6.17
N LEU A 13 -6.71 10.70 -6.35
CA LEU A 13 -5.34 11.16 -6.63
C LEU A 13 -5.28 11.96 -7.93
N LYS A 14 -5.96 11.50 -8.98
CA LYS A 14 -6.02 12.23 -10.25
C LYS A 14 -6.68 13.60 -10.05
N CYS A 15 -7.81 13.64 -9.37
CA CYS A 15 -8.49 14.89 -9.05
C CYS A 15 -7.61 15.85 -8.25
N PHE A 16 -6.87 15.34 -7.26
CA PHE A 16 -5.91 16.12 -6.47
C PHE A 16 -4.78 16.66 -7.34
N MET A 17 -4.21 15.84 -8.22
CA MET A 17 -3.19 16.27 -9.16
C MET A 17 -3.72 17.40 -10.07
N ASP A 18 -4.88 17.20 -10.70
CA ASP A 18 -5.45 18.15 -11.67
C ASP A 18 -5.90 19.46 -11.03
N LYS A 19 -6.51 19.40 -9.86
CA LYS A 19 -7.14 20.59 -9.24
C LYS A 19 -6.20 21.35 -8.30
N ILE A 20 -5.23 20.68 -7.71
CA ILE A 20 -4.40 21.26 -6.66
C ILE A 20 -2.93 21.33 -7.09
N VAL A 21 -2.31 20.18 -7.39
CA VAL A 21 -0.85 20.11 -7.57
C VAL A 21 -0.43 20.87 -8.82
N THR A 22 -1.02 20.55 -9.99
CA THR A 22 -0.65 21.18 -11.27
C THR A 22 -0.97 22.67 -11.34
N ARG A 23 -1.99 23.11 -10.58
CA ARG A 23 -2.37 24.54 -10.55
C ARG A 23 -1.50 25.38 -9.62
N ARG A 24 -0.85 24.75 -8.61
CA ARG A 24 -0.04 25.47 -7.62
C ARG A 24 1.47 25.33 -7.86
N SER A 25 1.87 24.42 -8.71
CA SER A 25 3.27 24.21 -9.05
C SER A 25 3.64 24.96 -10.33
N THR A 26 4.82 25.54 -10.33
CA THR A 26 5.45 26.14 -11.52
C THR A 26 6.25 25.12 -12.35
N SER A 27 6.41 23.90 -11.82
CA SER A 27 7.14 22.79 -12.46
C SER A 27 6.17 21.67 -12.84
N ASP A 28 6.45 21.00 -13.94
CA ASP A 28 5.81 19.76 -14.38
C ASP A 28 6.62 18.48 -14.04
N ASN A 29 7.73 18.66 -13.30
CA ASN A 29 8.64 17.59 -12.93
C ASN A 29 8.26 16.95 -11.58
N TYR A 30 7.12 16.25 -11.56
CA TYR A 30 6.63 15.59 -10.35
C TYR A 30 7.29 14.23 -10.14
N ILE A 31 7.62 13.95 -8.88
CA ILE A 31 8.13 12.66 -8.41
C ILE A 31 7.12 12.08 -7.43
N LEU A 32 6.71 10.83 -7.64
CA LEU A 32 5.82 10.11 -6.74
C LEU A 32 6.64 9.36 -5.67
N PHE A 33 6.37 9.62 -4.38
CA PHE A 33 6.76 8.74 -3.29
C PHE A 33 5.51 8.11 -2.69
N ALA A 34 5.45 6.78 -2.68
CA ALA A 34 4.28 6.07 -2.18
C ALA A 34 4.65 4.82 -1.38
N HIS A 35 3.95 4.58 -0.26
CA HIS A 35 4.24 3.49 0.67
C HIS A 35 3.06 2.54 0.83
N SER A 36 3.32 1.24 0.94
CA SER A 36 2.34 0.21 1.32
C SER A 36 1.08 0.21 0.43
N MET A 37 -0.10 0.42 1.00
CA MET A 37 -1.36 0.62 0.27
C MET A 37 -1.26 1.81 -0.70
N GLY A 38 -0.66 2.92 -0.28
CA GLY A 38 -0.38 4.06 -1.16
C GLY A 38 0.53 3.68 -2.32
N GLY A 39 1.48 2.75 -2.11
CA GLY A 39 2.32 2.18 -3.17
C GLY A 39 1.52 1.37 -4.20
N ALA A 40 0.46 0.66 -3.78
CA ALA A 40 -0.45 -0.01 -4.70
C ALA A 40 -1.29 1.01 -5.51
N ILE A 41 -1.81 2.05 -4.84
CA ILE A 41 -2.55 3.14 -5.50
C ILE A 41 -1.64 3.85 -6.50
N GLY A 42 -0.41 4.18 -6.08
CA GLY A 42 0.59 4.82 -6.94
C GLY A 42 0.96 3.97 -8.16
N ALA A 43 1.22 2.68 -7.97
CA ALA A 43 1.50 1.78 -9.09
C ALA A 43 0.33 1.73 -10.09
N MET A 44 -0.91 1.58 -9.61
CA MET A 44 -2.10 1.59 -10.44
C MET A 44 -2.29 2.94 -11.16
N PHE A 45 -1.99 4.05 -10.48
CA PHE A 45 -2.02 5.39 -11.09
C PHE A 45 -0.99 5.52 -12.22
N LEU A 46 0.25 5.07 -12.03
CA LEU A 46 1.30 5.09 -13.04
C LEU A 46 0.95 4.25 -14.28
N GLU A 47 0.22 3.15 -14.10
CA GLU A 47 -0.26 2.29 -15.18
C GLU A 47 -1.39 2.92 -16.00
N MET A 48 -2.26 3.70 -15.34
CA MET A 48 -3.43 4.34 -15.95
C MET A 48 -3.11 5.73 -16.50
N TYR A 49 -2.20 6.46 -15.86
CA TYR A 49 -1.90 7.87 -16.14
C TYR A 49 -0.37 8.12 -16.13
N PRO A 50 0.39 7.52 -17.06
CA PRO A 50 1.85 7.56 -17.05
C PRO A 50 2.46 8.95 -17.27
N GLN A 51 1.67 9.93 -17.70
CA GLN A 51 2.13 11.29 -18.03
C GLN A 51 2.32 12.21 -16.81
N TYR A 52 1.74 11.87 -15.63
CA TYR A 52 1.72 12.78 -14.48
C TYR A 52 3.04 12.87 -13.73
N PHE A 53 3.81 11.80 -13.71
CA PHE A 53 5.06 11.73 -12.96
C PHE A 53 6.24 11.42 -13.86
N LYS A 54 7.40 11.98 -13.55
CA LYS A 54 8.65 11.70 -14.26
C LYS A 54 9.42 10.54 -13.64
N ARG A 55 9.27 10.29 -12.35
CA ARG A 55 9.91 9.19 -11.59
C ARG A 55 9.01 8.79 -10.42
N ALA A 56 9.23 7.59 -9.90
CA ALA A 56 8.55 7.15 -8.69
C ALA A 56 9.46 6.33 -7.77
N VAL A 57 9.17 6.42 -6.47
CA VAL A 57 9.71 5.55 -5.42
C VAL A 57 8.53 4.86 -4.74
N LEU A 58 8.50 3.53 -4.82
CA LEU A 58 7.47 2.70 -4.19
C LEU A 58 8.10 1.94 -3.02
N SER A 59 7.79 2.36 -1.79
CA SER A 59 8.30 1.76 -0.55
C SER A 59 7.36 0.67 -0.05
N SER A 60 7.84 -0.57 0.00
CA SER A 60 7.06 -1.76 0.43
C SER A 60 5.65 -1.80 -0.17
N PRO A 61 5.47 -1.58 -1.49
CA PRO A 61 4.14 -1.43 -2.07
C PRO A 61 3.31 -2.71 -1.92
N LEU A 62 2.01 -2.55 -1.63
CA LEU A 62 1.06 -3.65 -1.52
C LEU A 62 0.75 -4.22 -2.91
N MET A 63 1.57 -5.15 -3.39
CA MET A 63 1.39 -5.83 -4.67
C MET A 63 0.92 -7.28 -4.53
N LYS A 64 0.91 -7.80 -3.30
CA LYS A 64 0.27 -9.04 -2.89
C LYS A 64 0.11 -9.03 -1.37
N MET A 65 -1.09 -9.31 -0.89
CA MET A 65 -1.35 -9.41 0.55
C MET A 65 -0.70 -10.67 1.13
N LYS A 66 -0.19 -10.56 2.36
CA LYS A 66 0.32 -11.70 3.11
C LYS A 66 -0.76 -12.16 4.08
N PHE A 67 -1.28 -13.35 3.84
CA PHE A 67 -2.25 -13.97 4.72
C PHE A 67 -1.54 -15.05 5.55
N LYS A 68 -1.77 -15.04 6.87
CA LYS A 68 -1.21 -16.08 7.74
C LYS A 68 -1.93 -17.42 7.48
N ASN A 69 -1.15 -18.47 7.23
CA ASN A 69 -1.56 -19.88 7.26
C ASN A 69 -2.72 -20.34 6.37
N LEU A 70 -3.29 -19.51 5.51
CA LEU A 70 -4.35 -19.92 4.61
C LEU A 70 -3.96 -19.71 3.13
N PRO A 71 -4.28 -20.66 2.26
CA PRO A 71 -4.09 -20.51 0.83
C PRO A 71 -4.88 -19.30 0.29
N TYR A 72 -4.22 -18.51 -0.55
CA TYR A 72 -4.78 -17.26 -1.11
C TYR A 72 -6.15 -17.47 -1.80
N GLY A 73 -6.35 -18.61 -2.47
CA GLY A 73 -7.60 -18.96 -3.13
C GLY A 73 -8.77 -19.13 -2.17
N ILE A 74 -8.54 -19.80 -1.03
CA ILE A 74 -9.57 -20.02 0.00
C ILE A 74 -10.00 -18.67 0.59
N ILE A 75 -9.03 -17.82 0.94
CA ILE A 75 -9.32 -16.49 1.49
C ILE A 75 -10.14 -15.66 0.51
N TYR A 76 -9.82 -15.70 -0.78
CA TYR A 76 -10.57 -14.97 -1.80
C TYR A 76 -12.02 -15.47 -1.91
N VAL A 77 -12.26 -16.77 -1.82
CA VAL A 77 -13.62 -17.34 -1.82
C VAL A 77 -14.39 -16.89 -0.57
N VAL A 78 -13.77 -16.99 0.62
CA VAL A 78 -14.40 -16.53 1.87
C VAL A 78 -14.78 -15.06 1.81
N ILE A 79 -13.89 -14.21 1.32
CA ILE A 79 -14.15 -12.77 1.16
C ILE A 79 -15.30 -12.52 0.17
N LYS A 80 -15.33 -13.25 -0.95
CA LYS A 80 -16.43 -13.14 -1.92
C LYS A 80 -17.77 -13.52 -1.31
N LEU A 81 -17.82 -14.61 -0.57
CA LEU A 81 -19.04 -15.07 0.10
C LEU A 81 -19.49 -14.08 1.16
N ALA A 82 -18.58 -13.58 2.01
CA ALA A 82 -18.90 -12.57 3.01
C ALA A 82 -19.54 -11.32 2.38
N VAL A 83 -18.99 -10.83 1.27
CA VAL A 83 -19.56 -9.69 0.53
C VAL A 83 -20.91 -10.03 -0.09
N LEU A 84 -21.08 -11.26 -0.61
CA LEU A 84 -22.35 -11.72 -1.18
C LEU A 84 -23.46 -11.77 -0.14
N PHE A 85 -23.12 -12.13 1.11
CA PHE A 85 -24.06 -12.18 2.24
C PHE A 85 -24.23 -10.82 2.97
N GLY A 86 -23.79 -9.72 2.37
CA GLY A 86 -24.02 -8.38 2.92
C GLY A 86 -23.05 -7.96 4.05
N LEU A 87 -21.97 -8.70 4.27
CA LEU A 87 -20.97 -8.43 5.31
C LEU A 87 -19.84 -7.50 4.83
N GLU A 88 -20.04 -6.78 3.73
CA GLU A 88 -18.97 -5.98 3.10
C GLU A 88 -18.41 -4.85 3.99
N LYS A 89 -19.19 -4.38 4.97
CA LYS A 89 -18.81 -3.32 5.92
C LYS A 89 -18.20 -3.86 7.21
N GLU A 90 -18.33 -5.16 7.45
CA GLU A 90 -17.75 -5.81 8.63
C GLU A 90 -16.24 -5.95 8.51
N TYR A 91 -15.54 -5.98 9.64
CA TYR A 91 -14.09 -6.18 9.68
C TYR A 91 -13.71 -7.56 9.13
N ALA A 92 -12.71 -7.58 8.28
CA ALA A 92 -12.10 -8.84 7.86
C ALA A 92 -11.41 -9.54 9.06
N PRO A 93 -11.26 -10.87 9.06
CA PRO A 93 -10.66 -11.61 10.17
C PRO A 93 -9.30 -11.06 10.59
N GLY A 94 -9.13 -10.82 11.88
CA GLY A 94 -7.93 -10.22 12.47
C GLY A 94 -7.81 -8.69 12.29
N GLN A 95 -8.87 -8.04 11.80
CA GLN A 95 -8.96 -6.59 11.69
C GLN A 95 -9.90 -6.04 12.77
N TYR A 96 -9.55 -4.90 13.35
CA TYR A 96 -10.31 -4.25 14.42
C TYR A 96 -10.10 -2.73 14.43
N ALA A 97 -10.88 -2.05 15.25
CA ALA A 97 -10.71 -0.62 15.49
C ALA A 97 -9.39 -0.33 16.22
N PHE A 98 -8.96 0.92 16.20
CA PHE A 98 -7.82 1.36 17.00
C PHE A 98 -8.15 1.20 18.50
N ASP A 99 -7.35 0.40 19.20
CA ASP A 99 -7.53 0.02 20.60
C ASP A 99 -6.72 0.86 21.60
N GLY A 100 -5.81 1.70 21.09
CA GLY A 100 -4.93 2.54 21.92
C GLY A 100 -3.81 1.77 22.64
N ILE A 101 -3.59 0.49 22.32
CA ILE A 101 -2.57 -0.34 22.96
C ILE A 101 -1.24 -0.21 22.21
N ASN A 102 -0.19 0.25 22.94
CA ASN A 102 1.15 0.39 22.37
C ASN A 102 1.94 -0.93 22.49
N ILE A 103 2.13 -1.63 21.36
CA ILE A 103 2.95 -2.84 21.29
C ILE A 103 3.96 -2.69 20.15
N PHE A 104 5.09 -2.05 20.45
CA PHE A 104 6.16 -1.84 19.45
C PHE A 104 6.67 -3.13 18.81
N GLU A 105 6.77 -4.20 19.55
CA GLU A 105 7.30 -5.49 19.10
C GLU A 105 6.48 -6.08 17.94
N LYS A 106 5.17 -5.80 17.92
CA LYS A 106 4.24 -6.19 16.85
C LYS A 106 4.16 -5.17 15.71
N SER A 107 4.85 -4.04 15.85
CA SER A 107 4.78 -2.97 14.84
C SER A 107 5.58 -3.29 13.58
N SER A 108 5.25 -2.57 12.51
CA SER A 108 5.97 -2.60 11.23
C SER A 108 7.22 -1.72 11.22
N SER A 109 7.47 -0.97 12.30
CA SER A 109 8.60 -0.05 12.43
C SER A 109 9.81 -0.71 13.09
N MET A 110 11.01 -0.25 12.76
CA MET A 110 12.26 -0.64 13.44
C MET A 110 12.73 0.39 14.46
N SER A 111 12.21 1.61 14.41
CA SER A 111 12.57 2.68 15.33
C SER A 111 11.50 2.87 16.40
N ARG A 112 11.80 2.47 17.66
CA ARG A 112 10.89 2.70 18.81
C ARG A 112 10.56 4.18 18.98
N LYS A 113 11.54 5.08 18.79
CA LYS A 113 11.33 6.53 18.93
C LYS A 113 10.31 7.05 17.91
N ARG A 114 10.46 6.69 16.62
CA ARG A 114 9.55 7.11 15.56
C ARG A 114 8.17 6.46 15.70
N TYR A 115 8.14 5.19 16.09
CA TYR A 115 6.90 4.49 16.37
C TYR A 115 6.11 5.15 17.50
N ASN A 116 6.77 5.44 18.63
CA ASN A 116 6.11 6.11 19.77
C ASN A 116 5.59 7.50 19.38
N TYR A 117 6.36 8.29 18.63
CA TYR A 117 5.91 9.59 18.13
C TYR A 117 4.62 9.48 17.32
N MET A 118 4.57 8.55 16.36
CA MET A 118 3.38 8.31 15.55
C MET A 118 2.22 7.73 16.36
N PHE A 119 2.53 6.87 17.33
CA PHE A 119 1.51 6.27 18.20
C PHE A 119 0.85 7.33 19.08
N GLU A 120 1.61 8.21 19.73
CA GLU A 120 1.07 9.31 20.53
C GLU A 120 0.24 10.29 19.69
N ALA A 121 0.69 10.64 18.49
CA ALA A 121 -0.09 11.45 17.58
C ALA A 121 -1.45 10.79 17.24
N ARG A 122 -1.48 9.49 17.00
CA ARG A 122 -2.73 8.73 16.75
C ARG A 122 -3.63 8.67 17.98
N LYS A 123 -3.04 8.53 19.17
CA LYS A 123 -3.79 8.50 20.43
C LYS A 123 -4.45 9.85 20.73
N CYS A 124 -3.73 10.96 20.50
CA CYS A 124 -4.21 12.31 20.76
C CYS A 124 -5.20 12.83 19.71
N HIS A 125 -5.12 12.35 18.47
CA HIS A 125 -5.91 12.88 17.35
C HIS A 125 -6.76 11.78 16.69
N ARG A 126 -8.08 11.83 16.90
CA ARG A 126 -9.02 10.87 16.33
C ARG A 126 -8.95 10.77 14.79
N SER A 127 -8.66 11.88 14.12
CA SER A 127 -8.48 11.92 12.65
C SER A 127 -7.30 11.09 12.16
N PHE A 128 -6.32 10.77 13.00
CA PHE A 128 -5.18 9.93 12.66
C PHE A 128 -5.40 8.44 13.00
N GLN A 129 -6.52 8.10 13.64
CA GLN A 129 -6.85 6.73 13.98
C GLN A 129 -7.41 6.03 12.73
N THR A 130 -6.61 5.15 12.15
CA THR A 130 -7.04 4.28 11.06
C THR A 130 -7.60 2.98 11.65
N TYR A 131 -8.77 2.59 11.16
CA TYR A 131 -9.43 1.34 11.54
C TYR A 131 -9.02 0.22 10.58
N GLY A 132 -9.16 -1.02 11.01
CA GLY A 132 -8.87 -2.20 10.20
C GLY A 132 -9.66 -2.26 8.89
N GLY A 133 -9.21 -3.09 7.96
CA GLY A 133 -9.88 -3.29 6.68
C GLY A 133 -11.16 -4.11 6.81
N THR A 134 -12.20 -3.70 6.09
CA THR A 134 -13.44 -4.49 5.96
C THR A 134 -13.30 -5.59 4.91
N TYR A 135 -14.29 -6.48 4.80
CA TYR A 135 -14.34 -7.46 3.72
C TYR A 135 -14.32 -6.80 2.34
N ALA A 136 -15.05 -5.68 2.14
CA ALA A 136 -15.01 -4.93 0.88
C ALA A 136 -13.61 -4.40 0.58
N TRP A 137 -12.94 -3.79 1.57
CA TRP A 137 -11.57 -3.29 1.41
C TRP A 137 -10.60 -4.41 1.07
N THR A 138 -10.71 -5.56 1.72
CA THR A 138 -9.84 -6.71 1.48
C THR A 138 -10.06 -7.28 0.07
N LYS A 139 -11.34 -7.39 -0.38
CA LYS A 139 -11.68 -7.78 -1.76
C LYS A 139 -11.11 -6.81 -2.77
N ALA A 140 -11.30 -5.50 -2.56
CA ALA A 140 -10.78 -4.45 -3.44
C ALA A 140 -9.25 -4.50 -3.52
N SER A 141 -8.56 -4.74 -2.39
CA SER A 141 -7.09 -4.89 -2.33
C SER A 141 -6.61 -6.09 -3.14
N VAL A 142 -7.27 -7.25 -3.00
CA VAL A 142 -6.95 -8.45 -3.80
C VAL A 142 -7.13 -8.17 -5.30
N MET A 143 -8.19 -7.50 -5.69
CA MET A 143 -8.44 -7.16 -7.09
C MET A 143 -7.42 -6.15 -7.62
N ALA A 144 -7.09 -5.12 -6.83
CA ALA A 144 -6.10 -4.12 -7.19
C ALA A 144 -4.71 -4.74 -7.39
N THR A 145 -4.27 -5.63 -6.48
CA THR A 145 -2.97 -6.31 -6.63
C THR A 145 -2.90 -7.18 -7.89
N ARG A 146 -4.00 -7.83 -8.27
CA ARG A 146 -4.08 -8.57 -9.55
C ARG A 146 -4.02 -7.65 -10.75
N TYR A 147 -4.72 -6.50 -10.68
CA TYR A 147 -4.69 -5.49 -11.74
C TYR A 147 -3.27 -4.98 -11.96
N ILE A 148 -2.61 -4.51 -10.91
CA ILE A 148 -1.23 -3.99 -10.92
C ILE A 148 -0.27 -5.00 -11.57
N ILE A 149 -0.31 -6.26 -11.15
CA ILE A 149 0.57 -7.30 -11.72
C ILE A 149 0.28 -7.56 -13.21
N ARG A 150 -0.98 -7.45 -13.61
CA ARG A 150 -1.38 -7.66 -15.03
C ARG A 150 -0.92 -6.51 -15.91
N HIS A 151 -0.97 -5.28 -15.43
CA HIS A 151 -0.71 -4.07 -16.20
C HIS A 151 0.69 -3.46 -15.95
N ALA A 152 1.56 -4.11 -15.21
CA ALA A 152 2.89 -3.62 -14.85
C ALA A 152 3.74 -3.11 -16.04
N LYS A 153 3.55 -3.70 -17.23
CA LYS A 153 4.19 -3.26 -18.48
C LYS A 153 3.79 -1.84 -18.96
N ASN A 154 2.68 -1.32 -18.42
CA ASN A 154 2.20 0.02 -18.74
C ASN A 154 2.95 1.12 -17.98
N VAL A 155 3.74 0.79 -16.99
CA VAL A 155 4.61 1.75 -16.30
C VAL A 155 5.73 2.18 -17.25
N LYS A 156 5.73 3.46 -17.64
CA LYS A 156 6.63 4.03 -18.66
C LYS A 156 7.78 4.84 -18.08
N ILE A 157 7.71 5.20 -16.80
CA ILE A 157 8.69 6.03 -16.12
C ILE A 157 9.63 5.18 -15.25
N PRO A 158 10.84 5.68 -14.92
CA PRO A 158 11.72 5.02 -13.95
C PRO A 158 11.06 4.90 -12.57
N VAL A 159 11.07 3.69 -12.02
CA VAL A 159 10.55 3.36 -10.69
C VAL A 159 11.64 2.70 -9.85
N LEU A 160 11.89 3.25 -8.66
CA LEU A 160 12.64 2.56 -7.60
C LEU A 160 11.65 1.85 -6.68
N LEU A 161 11.65 0.52 -6.69
CA LEU A 161 10.86 -0.30 -5.80
C LEU A 161 11.73 -0.77 -4.63
N CYS A 162 11.46 -0.21 -3.44
CA CYS A 162 12.12 -0.61 -2.20
C CYS A 162 11.34 -1.76 -1.55
N GLN A 163 11.99 -2.92 -1.41
CA GLN A 163 11.41 -4.13 -0.82
C GLN A 163 11.96 -4.36 0.59
N ALA A 164 11.08 -4.48 1.57
CA ALA A 164 11.44 -4.87 2.93
C ALA A 164 11.68 -6.39 3.00
N GLY A 165 12.83 -6.80 3.57
CA GLY A 165 13.21 -8.20 3.67
C GLY A 165 12.48 -8.96 4.78
N CYS A 166 12.13 -8.26 5.87
CA CYS A 166 11.39 -8.78 7.03
C CYS A 166 9.94 -8.30 7.06
N ASP A 167 9.30 -8.10 5.89
CA ASP A 167 7.93 -7.65 5.79
C ASP A 167 6.95 -8.70 6.31
N SER A 168 6.10 -8.32 7.28
CA SER A 168 5.05 -9.17 7.83
C SER A 168 3.66 -8.92 7.20
N LEU A 169 3.50 -7.85 6.41
CA LEU A 169 2.21 -7.40 5.88
C LEU A 169 2.06 -7.69 4.38
N VAL A 170 3.14 -7.50 3.62
CA VAL A 170 3.15 -7.65 2.16
C VAL A 170 3.98 -8.87 1.76
N ASP A 171 3.45 -9.67 0.83
CA ASP A 171 4.19 -10.78 0.23
C ASP A 171 5.11 -10.22 -0.88
N SER A 172 6.42 -10.37 -0.68
CA SER A 172 7.47 -9.94 -1.62
C SER A 172 7.34 -10.56 -3.02
N LYS A 173 6.66 -11.70 -3.15
CA LYS A 173 6.41 -12.34 -4.46
C LYS A 173 5.68 -11.40 -5.43
N GLY A 174 4.72 -10.61 -4.93
CA GLY A 174 4.01 -9.62 -5.76
C GLY A 174 4.96 -8.56 -6.33
N GLN A 175 5.81 -8.00 -5.48
CA GLN A 175 6.82 -7.01 -5.85
C GLN A 175 7.83 -7.57 -6.87
N ASN A 176 8.29 -8.82 -6.66
CA ASN A 176 9.21 -9.49 -7.57
C ASN A 176 8.58 -9.73 -8.96
N ILE A 177 7.29 -10.10 -9.01
CA ILE A 177 6.59 -10.29 -10.29
C ILE A 177 6.40 -8.94 -10.99
N PHE A 178 6.01 -7.91 -10.25
CA PHE A 178 5.85 -6.57 -10.81
C PHE A 178 7.15 -6.04 -11.40
N SER A 179 8.27 -6.09 -10.67
CA SER A 179 9.56 -5.60 -11.15
C SER A 179 10.07 -6.35 -12.39
N LYS A 180 9.78 -7.66 -12.49
CA LYS A 180 10.12 -8.44 -13.69
C LYS A 180 9.29 -8.07 -14.93
N LYS A 181 8.03 -7.63 -14.72
CA LYS A 181 7.13 -7.25 -15.82
C LYS A 181 7.25 -5.79 -16.23
N SER A 182 7.60 -4.92 -15.28
CA SER A 182 7.83 -3.50 -15.53
C SER A 182 9.30 -3.26 -15.87
N GLN A 183 9.61 -3.04 -17.14
CA GLN A 183 10.98 -2.87 -17.64
C GLN A 183 11.69 -1.65 -17.05
N ASN A 184 10.94 -0.65 -16.56
CA ASN A 184 11.48 0.58 -15.99
C ASN A 184 11.59 0.53 -14.46
N THR A 185 11.43 -0.65 -13.84
CA THR A 185 11.47 -0.80 -12.38
C THR A 185 12.78 -1.43 -11.91
N THR A 186 13.52 -0.67 -11.11
CA THR A 186 14.67 -1.17 -10.35
C THR A 186 14.21 -1.61 -8.97
N LEU A 187 14.39 -2.88 -8.61
CA LEU A 187 14.07 -3.40 -7.29
C LEU A 187 15.31 -3.35 -6.40
N LYS A 188 15.21 -2.67 -5.25
CA LYS A 188 16.22 -2.66 -4.18
C LYS A 188 15.64 -3.32 -2.93
N ARG A 189 16.28 -4.38 -2.46
CA ARG A 189 15.90 -5.08 -1.23
C ARG A 189 16.69 -4.55 -0.04
N PHE A 190 15.97 -4.24 1.04
CA PHE A 190 16.50 -3.90 2.36
C PHE A 190 16.31 -5.12 3.27
N THR A 191 17.32 -5.97 3.33
CA THR A 191 17.25 -7.36 3.84
C THR A 191 16.72 -7.44 5.26
N TYR A 192 17.15 -6.54 6.13
CA TYR A 192 16.80 -6.56 7.56
C TYR A 192 15.65 -5.61 7.91
N SER A 193 15.14 -4.83 6.95
CA SER A 193 14.09 -3.87 7.23
C SER A 193 12.73 -4.56 7.38
N LYS A 194 11.96 -4.10 8.37
CA LYS A 194 10.53 -4.33 8.47
C LYS A 194 9.79 -3.49 7.40
N HIS A 195 8.47 -3.59 7.35
CA HIS A 195 7.61 -2.96 6.34
C HIS A 195 7.84 -1.45 6.16
N GLU A 196 8.02 -0.71 7.26
CA GLU A 196 8.26 0.75 7.24
C GLU A 196 9.74 1.09 7.02
N ILE A 197 10.26 0.88 5.79
CA ILE A 197 11.69 1.09 5.45
C ILE A 197 12.14 2.51 5.80
N PHE A 198 11.32 3.52 5.49
CA PHE A 198 11.64 4.94 5.75
C PHE A 198 11.58 5.32 7.25
N ASN A 199 10.98 4.47 8.08
CA ASN A 199 10.92 4.61 9.54
C ASN A 199 11.96 3.74 10.27
N ALA A 200 12.95 3.20 9.55
CA ALA A 200 14.00 2.41 10.14
C ALA A 200 15.06 3.28 10.84
N THR A 201 15.97 2.63 11.55
CA THR A 201 17.19 3.24 12.06
C THR A 201 18.22 3.42 10.94
N GLY A 202 19.22 4.29 11.10
CA GLY A 202 20.19 4.64 10.05
C GLY A 202 21.09 3.50 9.55
N SER A 203 21.00 2.31 10.16
CA SER A 203 21.83 1.13 9.83
C SER A 203 21.01 -0.01 9.23
N ILE A 204 20.40 0.20 8.05
CA ILE A 204 19.67 -0.84 7.30
C ILE A 204 20.27 -1.08 5.92
#